data_d7bc1e97674ebed70bbf29a6de634689
#
_entry.id   d7bc1e97674ebed70bbf29a6de634689
#
_cell.length_a   1.000
_cell.length_b   1.000
_cell.length_c   1.000
_cell.angle_alpha   90.00
_cell.angle_beta   90.00
_cell.angle_gamma   90.00
#
_symmetry.space_group_name_H-M   'P 1'
#
loop_
_entity.id
_entity.type
_entity.pdbx_description
1 polymer ?
#
loop_
_entity_poly.entity_id
_entity_poly.type
_entity_poly.pdbx_seq_one_letter_code
_entity_poly.pdbx_strand_id
1 'polypeptide(L)'
;MSWLLPRSSLHTGPRAHGFWFCGCSGLPVVDASGTGAAPSRAPVVLRGRRARTIDVHAHCYFQAALDLMGAEARSVLPPVKGVPEHFLQVDAQLATRFAAMDRMGIDLQVLSINPYWYKQDRDTAAAICRIHNESLAELCARHPTRLAAFASLPMQFPDLAVSMLDDAVRRLGLKGAAIGGSVAGRDFAHAEFHPVLAQAQELGVMLFIHPQSTPELAARFKGNGWLSNVIGNPLDTTIALQKLIFEGVLDAYPELKVLGAHGGGFLGSYAPRMDRSCHVSPQNCNPDIVLKRRPTEYLRQLVFDSLVFTPEALRHLVAEVGASQVVIGTDHPIPWEDDPVGHVMATPELSDDDRLAILGGNAIRLLGLDA
;
A
#
# COMPACT_ATOMS: atom_id res chain seq x y z
N MET A 1 42.78 -1.45 -21.19
CA MET A 1 43.13 -0.58 -20.04
C MET A 1 42.29 -1.02 -18.86
N SER A 2 42.92 -1.70 -17.91
CA SER A 2 42.29 -2.30 -16.75
C SER A 2 42.36 -1.31 -15.59
N TRP A 3 41.23 -1.06 -14.93
CA TRP A 3 41.16 -0.27 -13.70
C TRP A 3 41.19 -1.24 -12.53
N LEU A 4 42.38 -1.45 -11.92
CA LEU A 4 42.54 -2.12 -10.65
C LEU A 4 42.65 -1.06 -9.54
N LEU A 5 41.71 -1.07 -8.60
CA LEU A 5 41.83 -0.34 -7.35
C LEU A 5 42.68 -1.13 -6.33
N PRO A 6 43.44 -0.48 -5.45
CA PRO A 6 44.37 -1.16 -4.55
C PRO A 6 43.65 -1.86 -3.40
N ARG A 7 44.14 -3.07 -3.06
CA ARG A 7 43.68 -3.83 -1.89
C ARG A 7 44.21 -3.18 -0.61
N SER A 8 43.33 -2.77 0.29
CA SER A 8 43.69 -2.46 1.66
C SER A 8 43.46 -3.67 2.57
N SER A 9 44.39 -3.82 3.52
CA SER A 9 44.63 -4.93 4.44
C SER A 9 43.44 -5.33 5.28
N LEU A 10 43.25 -6.66 5.41
CA LEU A 10 42.24 -7.35 6.24
C LEU A 10 42.58 -7.18 7.74
N HIS A 11 41.66 -6.61 8.50
CA HIS A 11 41.56 -6.82 9.93
C HIS A 11 40.54 -7.91 10.24
N THR A 12 41.01 -8.97 10.91
CA THR A 12 40.18 -10.09 11.39
C THR A 12 39.60 -9.76 12.76
N GLY A 13 38.34 -9.35 12.81
CA GLY A 13 37.49 -9.32 14.00
C GLY A 13 36.10 -9.91 13.68
N PRO A 14 35.30 -10.38 14.66
CA PRO A 14 34.04 -11.02 14.38
C PRO A 14 33.08 -10.01 13.69
N ARG A 15 32.65 -10.36 12.48
CA ARG A 15 31.77 -9.52 11.67
C ARG A 15 30.33 -9.66 12.17
N ALA A 16 29.81 -8.62 12.81
CA ALA A 16 28.38 -8.38 12.86
C ALA A 16 27.94 -7.95 11.45
N HIS A 17 27.09 -8.73 10.80
CA HIS A 17 26.51 -8.37 9.51
C HIS A 17 25.37 -7.37 9.73
N GLY A 18 25.69 -6.08 9.70
CA GLY A 18 24.72 -5.00 9.61
C GLY A 18 24.74 -4.44 8.19
N PHE A 19 23.58 -4.31 7.57
CA PHE A 19 23.44 -3.52 6.35
C PHE A 19 23.45 -2.03 6.72
N TRP A 20 24.41 -1.28 6.13
CA TRP A 20 24.51 0.16 6.33
C TRP A 20 23.87 0.87 5.14
N PHE A 21 22.73 1.54 5.39
CA PHE A 21 22.26 2.63 4.55
C PHE A 21 22.57 3.96 5.23
N CYS A 22 22.99 4.94 4.44
CA CYS A 22 23.50 6.23 4.87
C CYS A 22 22.70 6.89 6.00
N GLY A 23 23.37 7.16 7.10
CA GLY A 23 23.14 8.36 7.89
C GLY A 23 22.01 8.36 8.91
N CYS A 24 21.34 7.25 9.19
CA CYS A 24 20.42 7.17 10.34
C CYS A 24 21.18 6.63 11.55
N SER A 25 21.54 7.53 12.45
CA SER A 25 22.18 7.25 13.73
C SER A 25 21.25 6.42 14.62
N GLY A 26 21.68 5.17 14.90
CA GLY A 26 21.38 4.50 16.15
C GLY A 26 19.96 4.04 16.39
N LEU A 27 19.49 3.02 15.65
CA LEU A 27 18.43 2.17 16.20
C LEU A 27 19.07 1.15 17.17
N PRO A 28 18.60 1.01 18.41
CA PRO A 28 19.07 -0.03 19.31
C PRO A 28 18.69 -1.40 18.71
N VAL A 29 19.71 -2.24 18.49
CA VAL A 29 19.48 -3.67 18.25
C VAL A 29 18.78 -4.21 19.49
N VAL A 30 17.50 -4.59 19.35
CA VAL A 30 16.76 -5.21 20.44
C VAL A 30 17.37 -6.59 20.66
N ASP A 31 18.00 -6.76 21.80
CA ASP A 31 18.48 -8.06 22.28
C ASP A 31 17.26 -8.98 22.50
N ALA A 32 17.29 -10.16 21.92
CA ALA A 32 16.19 -11.14 21.93
C ALA A 32 15.87 -11.75 23.30
N SER A 33 16.43 -11.23 24.39
CA SER A 33 16.30 -11.74 25.76
C SER A 33 15.54 -10.82 26.73
N GLY A 34 15.01 -9.68 26.29
CA GLY A 34 14.34 -8.72 27.18
C GLY A 34 12.82 -8.95 27.26
N THR A 35 12.35 -9.48 28.38
CA THR A 35 10.93 -9.61 28.77
C THR A 35 10.26 -8.27 29.15
N GLY A 36 10.81 -7.15 28.78
CA GLY A 36 10.23 -5.82 28.94
C GLY A 36 9.48 -5.40 27.67
N ALA A 37 8.17 -5.13 27.74
CA ALA A 37 7.46 -4.49 26.64
C ALA A 37 8.18 -3.20 26.28
N ALA A 38 8.59 -3.05 25.00
CA ALA A 38 9.19 -1.81 24.54
C ALA A 38 8.17 -0.67 24.79
N PRO A 39 8.63 0.52 25.25
CA PRO A 39 7.72 1.61 25.57
C PRO A 39 6.95 2.03 24.31
N SER A 40 5.65 2.31 24.49
CA SER A 40 4.84 2.90 23.42
C SER A 40 5.40 4.27 23.05
N ARG A 41 5.32 4.63 21.76
CA ARG A 41 5.71 5.97 21.32
C ARG A 41 4.80 7.03 21.95
N ALA A 42 5.38 8.14 22.40
CA ALA A 42 4.61 9.26 22.89
C ALA A 42 3.72 9.83 21.76
N PRO A 43 2.46 10.23 22.06
CA PRO A 43 1.59 10.86 21.08
C PRO A 43 2.22 12.11 20.47
N VAL A 44 2.07 12.28 19.15
CA VAL A 44 2.50 13.50 18.47
C VAL A 44 1.53 14.64 18.79
N VAL A 45 2.07 15.75 19.27
CA VAL A 45 1.31 16.98 19.52
C VAL A 45 1.94 18.11 18.70
N LEU A 46 1.18 18.66 17.76
CA LEU A 46 1.58 19.79 16.93
C LEU A 46 0.60 20.94 17.15
N ARG A 47 1.12 22.14 17.43
CA ARG A 47 0.30 23.33 17.75
C ARG A 47 -0.77 23.08 18.83
N GLY A 48 -0.43 22.30 19.85
CA GLY A 48 -1.36 21.93 20.92
C GLY A 48 -2.45 20.92 20.54
N ARG A 49 -2.43 20.36 19.32
CA ARG A 49 -3.38 19.35 18.85
C ARG A 49 -2.68 17.98 18.80
N ARG A 50 -3.29 16.98 19.43
CA ARG A 50 -2.84 15.59 19.26
C ARG A 50 -3.15 15.14 17.84
N ALA A 51 -2.15 14.67 17.11
CA ALA A 51 -2.36 13.98 15.85
C ALA A 51 -2.92 12.59 16.13
N ARG A 52 -4.05 12.23 15.50
CA ARG A 52 -4.47 10.85 15.39
C ARG A 52 -3.68 10.21 14.24
N THR A 53 -2.95 9.15 14.52
CA THR A 53 -2.05 8.51 13.55
C THR A 53 -2.73 7.30 12.93
N ILE A 54 -2.86 7.27 11.61
CA ILE A 54 -3.62 6.25 10.88
C ILE A 54 -2.78 5.65 9.77
N ASP A 55 -2.50 4.37 9.89
CA ASP A 55 -1.83 3.56 8.89
C ASP A 55 -2.86 2.93 7.95
N VAL A 56 -2.82 3.29 6.66
CA VAL A 56 -3.79 2.79 5.66
C VAL A 56 -3.29 1.61 4.85
N HIS A 57 -2.06 1.17 5.09
CA HIS A 57 -1.41 0.09 4.36
C HIS A 57 -0.87 -0.96 5.33
N ALA A 58 -1.76 -1.86 5.75
CA ALA A 58 -1.42 -2.97 6.63
C ALA A 58 -2.18 -4.23 6.20
N HIS A 59 -1.55 -5.40 6.38
CA HIS A 59 -2.04 -6.68 5.87
C HIS A 59 -2.41 -7.67 6.97
N CYS A 60 -3.31 -8.58 6.62
CA CYS A 60 -3.69 -9.74 7.44
C CYS A 60 -4.20 -10.89 6.58
N TYR A 61 -4.42 -12.05 7.21
CA TYR A 61 -5.11 -13.21 6.62
C TYR A 61 -6.07 -13.84 7.59
N PHE A 62 -6.96 -14.66 7.02
CA PHE A 62 -7.82 -15.59 7.74
C PHE A 62 -7.56 -17.01 7.25
N GLN A 63 -7.27 -17.95 8.17
CA GLN A 63 -6.91 -19.31 7.82
C GLN A 63 -8.00 -20.02 7.00
N ALA A 64 -9.28 -19.80 7.33
CA ALA A 64 -10.39 -20.39 6.61
C ALA A 64 -10.41 -20.04 5.11
N ALA A 65 -9.97 -18.83 4.75
CA ALA A 65 -9.87 -18.43 3.34
C ALA A 65 -8.63 -19.06 2.66
N LEU A 66 -7.51 -19.16 3.38
CA LEU A 66 -6.30 -19.84 2.88
C LEU A 66 -6.56 -21.33 2.59
N ASP A 67 -7.36 -21.98 3.43
CA ASP A 67 -7.72 -23.40 3.26
C ASP A 67 -8.49 -23.63 1.94
N LEU A 68 -9.35 -22.67 1.54
CA LEU A 68 -10.04 -22.72 0.25
C LEU A 68 -9.10 -22.49 -0.95
N MET A 69 -8.03 -21.74 -0.78
CA MET A 69 -7.02 -21.51 -1.82
C MET A 69 -6.11 -22.72 -2.04
N GLY A 70 -6.06 -23.65 -1.08
CA GLY A 70 -5.29 -24.89 -1.18
C GLY A 70 -3.78 -24.66 -1.26
N ALA A 71 -3.09 -25.48 -2.09
CA ALA A 71 -1.63 -25.42 -2.21
C ALA A 71 -1.09 -24.09 -2.74
N GLU A 72 -1.87 -23.33 -3.51
CA GLU A 72 -1.47 -22.04 -4.04
C GLU A 72 -1.26 -21.01 -2.93
N ALA A 73 -2.02 -21.09 -1.82
CA ALA A 73 -1.88 -20.18 -0.69
C ALA A 73 -0.45 -20.14 -0.12
N ARG A 74 0.24 -21.28 -0.11
CA ARG A 74 1.60 -21.38 0.43
C ARG A 74 2.65 -20.69 -0.45
N SER A 75 2.39 -20.54 -1.74
CA SER A 75 3.34 -19.95 -2.69
C SER A 75 3.30 -18.42 -2.72
N VAL A 76 2.25 -17.82 -2.16
CA VAL A 76 2.03 -16.36 -2.19
C VAL A 76 2.61 -15.62 -0.99
N LEU A 77 3.04 -16.36 0.04
CA LEU A 77 3.59 -15.79 1.26
C LEU A 77 5.11 -16.01 1.30
N PRO A 78 5.91 -15.02 0.89
CA PRO A 78 7.36 -15.17 1.00
C PRO A 78 7.77 -15.28 2.47
N PRO A 79 8.71 -16.18 2.80
CA PRO A 79 9.28 -16.20 4.13
C PRO A 79 10.05 -14.90 4.38
N VAL A 80 9.65 -14.15 5.40
CA VAL A 80 10.31 -12.92 5.82
C VAL A 80 11.10 -13.21 7.10
N LYS A 81 12.40 -12.89 7.09
CA LYS A 81 13.27 -13.15 8.24
C LYS A 81 12.78 -12.43 9.49
N GLY A 82 12.66 -13.16 10.59
CA GLY A 82 12.22 -12.62 11.87
C GLY A 82 10.70 -12.48 12.00
N VAL A 83 9.96 -12.85 10.96
CA VAL A 83 8.50 -12.82 10.97
C VAL A 83 8.00 -14.26 11.04
N PRO A 84 7.22 -14.65 12.08
CA PRO A 84 6.66 -15.99 12.18
C PRO A 84 5.75 -16.34 11.00
N GLU A 85 5.70 -17.62 10.61
CA GLU A 85 4.87 -18.10 9.51
C GLU A 85 3.38 -17.71 9.64
N HIS A 86 2.92 -17.50 10.87
CA HIS A 86 1.52 -17.15 11.17
C HIS A 86 1.30 -15.67 11.50
N PHE A 87 2.27 -14.81 11.26
CA PHE A 87 2.21 -13.41 11.72
C PHE A 87 1.09 -12.57 11.09
N LEU A 88 0.60 -13.00 9.94
CA LEU A 88 -0.55 -12.38 9.27
C LEU A 88 -1.90 -12.90 9.79
N GLN A 89 -1.92 -14.02 10.54
CA GLN A 89 -3.14 -14.53 11.15
C GLN A 89 -3.59 -13.60 12.28
N VAL A 90 -4.62 -12.81 12.02
CA VAL A 90 -5.01 -11.71 12.89
C VAL A 90 -5.37 -12.16 14.28
N ASP A 91 -6.20 -13.21 14.42
CA ASP A 91 -6.69 -13.65 15.72
C ASP A 91 -5.57 -14.18 16.62
N ALA A 92 -4.61 -14.92 16.06
CA ALA A 92 -3.48 -15.46 16.81
C ALA A 92 -2.45 -14.39 17.18
N GLN A 93 -2.36 -13.29 16.41
CA GLN A 93 -1.31 -12.28 16.54
C GLN A 93 -1.83 -10.89 16.93
N LEU A 94 -3.09 -10.77 17.34
CA LEU A 94 -3.72 -9.47 17.58
C LEU A 94 -3.00 -8.65 18.67
N ALA A 95 -2.64 -9.30 19.78
CA ALA A 95 -1.90 -8.64 20.87
C ALA A 95 -0.51 -8.15 20.39
N THR A 96 0.19 -8.96 19.59
CA THR A 96 1.49 -8.61 18.99
C THR A 96 1.34 -7.45 18.03
N ARG A 97 0.26 -7.43 17.22
CA ARG A 97 -0.06 -6.33 16.31
C ARG A 97 -0.29 -5.03 17.06
N PHE A 98 -1.12 -5.05 18.09
CA PHE A 98 -1.38 -3.84 18.89
C PHE A 98 -0.11 -3.32 19.58
N ALA A 99 0.72 -4.22 20.12
CA ALA A 99 2.01 -3.82 20.68
C ALA A 99 2.94 -3.22 19.62
N ALA A 100 2.92 -3.72 18.38
CA ALA A 100 3.68 -3.13 17.27
C ALA A 100 3.14 -1.75 16.89
N MET A 101 1.81 -1.60 16.77
CA MET A 101 1.18 -0.30 16.52
C MET A 101 1.55 0.72 17.59
N ASP A 102 1.53 0.32 18.88
CA ASP A 102 1.88 1.21 19.99
C ASP A 102 3.35 1.65 19.92
N ARG A 103 4.26 0.76 19.54
CA ARG A 103 5.68 1.11 19.32
C ARG A 103 5.87 2.08 18.15
N MET A 104 5.18 1.84 17.03
CA MET A 104 5.21 2.70 15.85
C MET A 104 4.48 4.05 16.09
N GLY A 105 3.68 4.15 17.15
CA GLY A 105 2.83 5.30 17.42
C GLY A 105 1.60 5.38 16.53
N ILE A 106 1.07 4.23 16.09
CA ILE A 106 -0.13 4.13 15.24
C ILE A 106 -1.36 3.90 16.11
N ASP A 107 -2.31 4.83 16.04
CA ASP A 107 -3.58 4.73 16.75
C ASP A 107 -4.53 3.74 16.08
N LEU A 108 -4.62 3.76 14.75
CA LEU A 108 -5.52 2.91 13.96
C LEU A 108 -4.83 2.37 12.72
N GLN A 109 -5.03 1.09 12.41
CA GLN A 109 -4.67 0.48 11.12
C GLN A 109 -5.89 0.17 10.28
N VAL A 110 -5.78 0.42 8.97
CA VAL A 110 -6.74 -0.03 7.96
C VAL A 110 -6.21 -1.32 7.35
N LEU A 111 -6.82 -2.43 7.66
CA LEU A 111 -6.39 -3.75 7.23
C LEU A 111 -6.80 -4.03 5.78
N SER A 112 -5.94 -4.71 5.05
CA SER A 112 -6.21 -5.22 3.70
C SER A 112 -5.69 -6.63 3.51
N ILE A 113 -6.18 -7.32 2.48
CA ILE A 113 -5.72 -8.66 2.12
C ILE A 113 -5.34 -8.63 0.65
N ASN A 114 -4.11 -9.05 0.33
CA ASN A 114 -3.63 -9.09 -1.03
C ASN A 114 -4.45 -10.07 -1.88
N PRO A 115 -4.86 -9.71 -3.11
CA PRO A 115 -5.87 -10.45 -3.87
C PRO A 115 -5.30 -11.69 -4.57
N TYR A 116 -4.87 -12.70 -3.80
CA TYR A 116 -4.28 -13.93 -4.32
C TYR A 116 -5.28 -14.93 -4.92
N TRP A 117 -6.59 -14.61 -4.88
CA TRP A 117 -7.68 -15.47 -5.39
C TRP A 117 -8.10 -15.17 -6.84
N TYR A 118 -7.42 -14.31 -7.56
CA TYR A 118 -7.82 -13.93 -8.93
C TYR A 118 -7.73 -15.06 -9.96
N LYS A 119 -7.10 -16.20 -9.61
CA LYS A 119 -7.06 -17.41 -10.43
C LYS A 119 -8.14 -18.43 -10.08
N GLN A 120 -8.87 -18.23 -8.99
CA GLN A 120 -9.92 -19.14 -8.53
C GLN A 120 -11.18 -19.00 -9.39
N ASP A 121 -11.97 -20.08 -9.46
CA ASP A 121 -13.30 -20.05 -10.07
C ASP A 121 -14.26 -19.12 -9.29
N ARG A 122 -15.42 -18.88 -9.89
CA ARG A 122 -16.39 -17.91 -9.39
C ARG A 122 -16.87 -18.22 -7.96
N ASP A 123 -17.24 -19.48 -7.71
CA ASP A 123 -17.83 -19.85 -6.42
C ASP A 123 -16.75 -19.86 -5.32
N THR A 124 -15.56 -20.35 -5.62
CA THR A 124 -14.41 -20.32 -4.72
C THR A 124 -13.97 -18.88 -4.41
N ALA A 125 -13.84 -18.02 -5.43
CA ALA A 125 -13.49 -16.63 -5.24
C ALA A 125 -14.55 -15.87 -4.41
N ALA A 126 -15.84 -16.14 -4.66
CA ALA A 126 -16.94 -15.58 -3.87
C ALA A 126 -16.86 -15.99 -2.40
N ALA A 127 -16.60 -17.29 -2.14
CA ALA A 127 -16.49 -17.81 -0.77
C ALA A 127 -15.30 -17.20 -0.03
N ILE A 128 -14.12 -17.11 -0.68
CA ILE A 128 -12.92 -16.47 -0.12
C ILE A 128 -13.21 -15.00 0.25
N CYS A 129 -13.72 -14.22 -0.70
CA CYS A 129 -14.01 -12.80 -0.45
C CYS A 129 -15.07 -12.60 0.64
N ARG A 130 -16.08 -13.47 0.72
CA ARG A 130 -17.08 -13.41 1.79
C ARG A 130 -16.44 -13.67 3.16
N ILE A 131 -15.63 -14.71 3.30
CA ILE A 131 -14.91 -15.01 4.55
C ILE A 131 -14.04 -13.81 4.94
N HIS A 132 -13.28 -13.25 4.01
CA HIS A 132 -12.46 -12.08 4.29
C HIS A 132 -13.29 -10.90 4.80
N ASN A 133 -14.34 -10.53 4.06
CA ASN A 133 -15.12 -9.33 4.36
C ASN A 133 -15.90 -9.44 5.68
N GLU A 134 -16.51 -10.59 5.95
CA GLU A 134 -17.24 -10.83 7.20
C GLU A 134 -16.28 -10.87 8.39
N SER A 135 -15.14 -11.57 8.27
CA SER A 135 -14.14 -11.65 9.34
C SER A 135 -13.47 -10.29 9.62
N LEU A 136 -13.18 -9.49 8.56
CA LEU A 136 -12.67 -8.12 8.73
C LEU A 136 -13.68 -7.23 9.43
N ALA A 137 -14.96 -7.30 9.04
CA ALA A 137 -16.02 -6.52 9.67
C ALA A 137 -16.19 -6.87 11.15
N GLU A 138 -16.21 -8.16 11.49
CA GLU A 138 -16.29 -8.63 12.87
C GLU A 138 -15.08 -8.14 13.69
N LEU A 139 -13.88 -8.25 13.14
CA LEU A 139 -12.65 -7.80 13.80
C LEU A 139 -12.67 -6.29 14.06
N CYS A 140 -13.05 -5.49 13.07
CA CYS A 140 -13.20 -4.03 13.21
C CYS A 140 -14.28 -3.66 14.23
N ALA A 141 -15.41 -4.38 14.26
CA ALA A 141 -16.47 -4.15 15.25
C ALA A 141 -16.02 -4.44 16.68
N ARG A 142 -15.14 -5.44 16.88
CA ARG A 142 -14.53 -5.72 18.20
C ARG A 142 -13.49 -4.68 18.62
N HIS A 143 -12.84 -4.00 17.67
CA HIS A 143 -11.75 -3.06 17.94
C HIS A 143 -11.90 -1.74 17.15
N PRO A 144 -13.03 -1.03 17.26
CA PRO A 144 -13.37 0.10 16.38
C PRO A 144 -12.45 1.30 16.50
N THR A 145 -11.74 1.44 17.62
CA THR A 145 -10.77 2.52 17.83
C THR A 145 -9.37 2.19 17.31
N ARG A 146 -9.11 0.93 16.96
CA ARG A 146 -7.79 0.43 16.56
C ARG A 146 -7.75 -0.09 15.12
N LEU A 147 -8.87 -0.58 14.60
CA LEU A 147 -8.93 -1.24 13.30
C LEU A 147 -10.07 -0.71 12.45
N ALA A 148 -9.79 -0.54 11.17
CA ALA A 148 -10.72 -0.42 10.07
C ALA A 148 -10.24 -1.36 8.95
N ALA A 149 -10.99 -1.55 7.86
CA ALA A 149 -10.54 -2.44 6.80
C ALA A 149 -11.08 -2.07 5.42
N PHE A 150 -10.34 -2.51 4.41
CA PHE A 150 -10.76 -2.59 3.01
C PHE A 150 -11.29 -3.98 2.69
N ALA A 151 -12.33 -4.05 1.87
CA ALA A 151 -12.91 -5.30 1.40
C ALA A 151 -11.98 -6.05 0.42
N SER A 152 -12.17 -7.35 0.33
CA SER A 152 -11.67 -8.22 -0.72
C SER A 152 -12.73 -8.36 -1.82
N LEU A 153 -12.34 -8.22 -3.09
CA LEU A 153 -13.25 -8.33 -4.24
C LEU A 153 -12.77 -9.38 -5.24
N PRO A 154 -13.67 -10.17 -5.83
CA PRO A 154 -13.36 -11.11 -6.90
C PRO A 154 -13.34 -10.38 -8.26
N MET A 155 -12.30 -9.55 -8.48
CA MET A 155 -12.23 -8.65 -9.65
C MET A 155 -12.20 -9.39 -10.99
N GLN A 156 -11.85 -10.68 -11.04
CA GLN A 156 -11.98 -11.53 -12.23
C GLN A 156 -13.44 -11.77 -12.65
N PHE A 157 -14.40 -11.40 -11.80
CA PHE A 157 -15.84 -11.43 -12.02
C PHE A 157 -16.46 -10.08 -11.66
N PRO A 158 -16.37 -9.05 -12.54
CA PRO A 158 -16.74 -7.67 -12.22
C PRO A 158 -18.18 -7.48 -11.73
N ASP A 159 -19.13 -8.25 -12.25
CA ASP A 159 -20.53 -8.23 -11.80
C ASP A 159 -20.67 -8.66 -10.33
N LEU A 160 -19.93 -9.69 -9.94
CA LEU A 160 -19.87 -10.13 -8.55
C LEU A 160 -19.13 -9.13 -7.67
N ALA A 161 -18.04 -8.54 -8.18
CA ALA A 161 -17.27 -7.54 -7.45
C ALA A 161 -18.11 -6.29 -7.12
N VAL A 162 -18.97 -5.84 -8.05
CA VAL A 162 -19.91 -4.73 -7.80
C VAL A 162 -20.84 -5.03 -6.63
N SER A 163 -21.51 -6.20 -6.66
CA SER A 163 -22.45 -6.58 -5.61
C SER A 163 -21.76 -6.78 -4.26
N MET A 164 -20.56 -7.33 -4.25
CA MET A 164 -19.78 -7.54 -3.02
C MET A 164 -19.20 -6.24 -2.47
N LEU A 165 -18.85 -5.27 -3.31
CA LEU A 165 -18.43 -3.95 -2.86
C LEU A 165 -19.60 -3.20 -2.18
N ASP A 166 -20.77 -3.24 -2.79
CA ASP A 166 -21.98 -2.63 -2.21
C ASP A 166 -22.29 -3.20 -0.82
N ASP A 167 -22.34 -4.53 -0.72
CA ASP A 167 -22.57 -5.25 0.54
C ASP A 167 -21.48 -4.94 1.59
N ALA A 168 -20.21 -4.98 1.20
CA ALA A 168 -19.08 -4.71 2.10
C ALA A 168 -19.14 -3.29 2.70
N VAL A 169 -19.57 -2.31 1.91
CA VAL A 169 -19.66 -0.92 2.38
C VAL A 169 -20.93 -0.68 3.19
N ARG A 170 -22.10 -1.04 2.62
CA ARG A 170 -23.39 -0.69 3.22
C ARG A 170 -23.76 -1.56 4.42
N ARG A 171 -23.52 -2.87 4.34
CA ARG A 171 -23.87 -3.81 5.42
C ARG A 171 -22.72 -4.03 6.41
N LEU A 172 -21.49 -4.19 5.90
CA LEU A 172 -20.34 -4.55 6.74
C LEU A 172 -19.54 -3.35 7.23
N GLY A 173 -19.77 -2.13 6.70
CA GLY A 173 -19.12 -0.90 7.15
C GLY A 173 -17.62 -0.78 6.76
N LEU A 174 -17.16 -1.60 5.78
CA LEU A 174 -15.81 -1.53 5.28
C LEU A 174 -15.56 -0.23 4.48
N LYS A 175 -14.32 0.23 4.42
CA LYS A 175 -13.96 1.59 3.98
C LYS A 175 -13.61 1.71 2.50
N GLY A 176 -13.94 0.71 1.73
CA GLY A 176 -13.61 0.56 0.31
C GLY A 176 -13.08 -0.84 0.05
N ALA A 177 -12.20 -1.01 -0.94
CA ALA A 177 -11.66 -2.31 -1.28
C ALA A 177 -10.17 -2.26 -1.62
N ALA A 178 -9.43 -3.33 -1.28
CA ALA A 178 -8.08 -3.58 -1.77
C ALA A 178 -8.14 -4.46 -3.02
N ILE A 179 -7.48 -4.02 -4.08
CA ILE A 179 -7.44 -4.69 -5.38
C ILE A 179 -5.98 -4.81 -5.87
N GLY A 180 -5.71 -5.70 -6.81
CA GLY A 180 -4.38 -5.85 -7.43
C GLY A 180 -4.01 -4.68 -8.35
N GLY A 181 -2.84 -4.75 -8.99
CA GLY A 181 -2.47 -3.82 -10.07
C GLY A 181 -3.19 -4.15 -11.38
N SER A 182 -3.50 -5.44 -11.58
CA SER A 182 -4.24 -5.94 -12.74
C SER A 182 -4.97 -7.25 -12.41
N VAL A 183 -5.77 -7.74 -13.33
CA VAL A 183 -6.42 -9.07 -13.24
C VAL A 183 -6.05 -9.88 -14.48
N ALA A 184 -5.21 -10.91 -14.31
CA ALA A 184 -4.72 -11.73 -15.41
C ALA A 184 -4.14 -10.90 -16.58
N GLY A 185 -3.37 -9.85 -16.26
CA GLY A 185 -2.75 -8.94 -17.22
C GLY A 185 -3.71 -7.91 -17.84
N ARG A 186 -4.96 -7.81 -17.37
CA ARG A 186 -5.91 -6.78 -17.80
C ARG A 186 -5.93 -5.65 -16.78
N ASP A 187 -5.64 -4.45 -17.26
CA ASP A 187 -5.65 -3.23 -16.44
C ASP A 187 -7.08 -2.77 -16.10
N PHE A 188 -7.26 -2.08 -15.00
CA PHE A 188 -8.57 -1.59 -14.55
C PHE A 188 -9.19 -0.50 -15.46
N ALA A 189 -8.45 0.00 -16.42
CA ALA A 189 -8.98 0.84 -17.49
C ALA A 189 -9.79 0.05 -18.55
N HIS A 190 -9.74 -1.29 -18.54
CA HIS A 190 -10.53 -2.10 -19.46
C HIS A 190 -12.02 -1.98 -19.12
N ALA A 191 -12.87 -1.90 -20.16
CA ALA A 191 -14.30 -1.59 -20.04
C ALA A 191 -15.08 -2.52 -19.07
N GLU A 192 -14.64 -3.77 -18.92
CA GLU A 192 -15.28 -4.72 -18.01
C GLU A 192 -15.23 -4.31 -16.53
N PHE A 193 -14.21 -3.51 -16.13
CA PHE A 193 -14.04 -3.05 -14.74
C PHE A 193 -14.77 -1.73 -14.46
N HIS A 194 -15.22 -1.01 -15.47
CA HIS A 194 -15.92 0.26 -15.31
C HIS A 194 -17.12 0.19 -14.35
N PRO A 195 -17.93 -0.89 -14.33
CA PRO A 195 -19.02 -1.00 -13.34
C PRO A 195 -18.53 -0.98 -11.89
N VAL A 196 -17.35 -1.57 -11.60
CA VAL A 196 -16.76 -1.56 -10.25
C VAL A 196 -16.24 -0.17 -9.89
N LEU A 197 -15.61 0.52 -10.85
CA LEU A 197 -15.13 1.91 -10.66
C LEU A 197 -16.30 2.86 -10.42
N ALA A 198 -17.38 2.72 -11.20
CA ALA A 198 -18.60 3.49 -11.02
C ALA A 198 -19.22 3.27 -9.64
N GLN A 199 -19.33 2.01 -9.20
CA GLN A 199 -19.85 1.66 -7.88
C GLN A 199 -19.00 2.23 -6.75
N ALA A 200 -17.66 2.16 -6.87
CA ALA A 200 -16.75 2.74 -5.89
C ALA A 200 -16.90 4.26 -5.80
N GLN A 201 -17.06 4.95 -6.94
CA GLN A 201 -17.32 6.39 -6.99
C GLN A 201 -18.69 6.73 -6.37
N GLU A 202 -19.76 6.00 -6.73
CA GLU A 202 -21.10 6.22 -6.19
C GLU A 202 -21.13 6.07 -4.66
N LEU A 203 -20.45 5.05 -4.14
CA LEU A 203 -20.32 4.83 -2.71
C LEU A 203 -19.36 5.83 -2.03
N GLY A 204 -18.56 6.58 -2.80
CA GLY A 204 -17.57 7.53 -2.31
C GLY A 204 -16.41 6.88 -1.54
N VAL A 205 -16.10 5.62 -1.84
CA VAL A 205 -15.12 4.82 -1.10
C VAL A 205 -13.79 4.68 -1.84
N MET A 206 -12.74 4.26 -1.11
CA MET A 206 -11.39 4.08 -1.62
C MET A 206 -11.21 2.75 -2.34
N LEU A 207 -10.55 2.77 -3.49
CA LEU A 207 -9.92 1.59 -4.09
C LEU A 207 -8.41 1.65 -3.81
N PHE A 208 -7.92 0.72 -3.00
CA PHE A 208 -6.51 0.58 -2.68
C PHE A 208 -5.86 -0.40 -3.67
N ILE A 209 -5.02 0.11 -4.58
CA ILE A 209 -4.24 -0.69 -5.52
C ILE A 209 -2.98 -1.16 -4.81
N HIS A 210 -2.95 -2.47 -4.51
CA HIS A 210 -1.78 -3.14 -3.96
C HIS A 210 -1.22 -4.14 -4.97
N PRO A 211 0.07 -4.03 -5.35
CA PRO A 211 0.65 -4.80 -6.44
C PRO A 211 0.78 -6.29 -6.14
N GLN A 212 0.85 -7.08 -7.22
CA GLN A 212 1.15 -8.51 -7.19
C GLN A 212 2.41 -8.86 -8.01
N SER A 213 3.32 -7.88 -8.18
CA SER A 213 4.46 -7.94 -9.10
C SER A 213 4.03 -7.90 -10.58
N THR A 214 5.00 -7.98 -11.47
CA THR A 214 4.82 -8.00 -12.93
C THR A 214 5.25 -9.37 -13.46
N PRO A 215 4.33 -10.36 -13.56
CA PRO A 215 4.66 -11.74 -13.95
C PRO A 215 5.36 -11.84 -15.31
N GLU A 216 5.09 -10.91 -16.21
CA GLU A 216 5.70 -10.82 -17.56
C GLU A 216 7.23 -10.63 -17.48
N LEU A 217 7.73 -10.04 -16.38
CA LEU A 217 9.15 -9.82 -16.13
C LEU A 217 9.76 -10.86 -15.18
N ALA A 218 9.04 -11.90 -14.79
CA ALA A 218 9.47 -12.89 -13.80
C ALA A 218 10.84 -13.50 -14.11
N ALA A 219 11.13 -13.76 -15.40
CA ALA A 219 12.42 -14.29 -15.82
C ALA A 219 13.58 -13.33 -15.53
N ARG A 220 13.37 -12.03 -15.61
CA ARG A 220 14.37 -10.97 -15.33
C ARG A 220 14.54 -10.67 -13.84
N PHE A 221 13.57 -11.05 -13.02
CA PHE A 221 13.61 -10.86 -11.57
C PHE A 221 14.34 -11.98 -10.83
N LYS A 222 14.77 -13.03 -11.53
CA LYS A 222 15.56 -14.12 -10.93
C LYS A 222 16.92 -13.61 -10.47
N GLY A 223 17.41 -14.18 -9.38
CA GLY A 223 18.73 -13.87 -8.84
C GLY A 223 18.67 -13.15 -7.49
N ASN A 224 19.70 -12.37 -7.20
CA ASN A 224 19.85 -11.70 -5.93
C ASN A 224 19.01 -10.40 -5.85
N GLY A 225 18.60 -10.00 -4.63
CA GLY A 225 18.00 -8.69 -4.36
C GLY A 225 16.47 -8.67 -4.32
N TRP A 226 15.80 -9.83 -4.42
CA TRP A 226 14.31 -9.94 -4.38
C TRP A 226 13.61 -8.98 -5.36
N LEU A 227 14.09 -8.93 -6.61
CA LEU A 227 13.67 -7.95 -7.61
C LEU A 227 12.18 -8.01 -7.96
N SER A 228 11.52 -9.17 -7.77
CA SER A 228 10.06 -9.28 -7.94
C SER A 228 9.28 -8.38 -6.97
N ASN A 229 9.83 -8.17 -5.76
CA ASN A 229 9.26 -7.22 -4.80
C ASN A 229 9.81 -5.82 -5.02
N VAL A 230 11.14 -5.65 -4.96
CA VAL A 230 11.80 -4.32 -4.96
C VAL A 230 11.55 -3.52 -6.24
N ILE A 231 11.40 -4.20 -7.37
CA ILE A 231 11.12 -3.58 -8.68
C ILE A 231 9.71 -3.94 -9.17
N GLY A 232 9.33 -5.22 -9.09
CA GLY A 232 8.09 -5.71 -9.67
C GLY A 232 6.85 -5.10 -9.03
N ASN A 233 6.79 -5.00 -7.70
CA ASN A 233 5.66 -4.42 -7.01
C ASN A 233 5.50 -2.91 -7.30
N PRO A 234 6.51 -2.05 -7.12
CA PRO A 234 6.39 -0.64 -7.50
C PRO A 234 6.07 -0.43 -8.98
N LEU A 235 6.59 -1.29 -9.87
CA LEU A 235 6.31 -1.20 -11.30
C LEU A 235 4.84 -1.53 -11.62
N ASP A 236 4.29 -2.58 -11.02
CA ASP A 236 2.87 -2.96 -11.18
C ASP A 236 1.94 -1.82 -10.75
N THR A 237 2.18 -1.23 -9.57
CA THR A 237 1.44 -0.04 -9.11
C THR A 237 1.57 1.13 -10.10
N THR A 238 2.78 1.39 -10.59
CA THR A 238 3.04 2.47 -11.56
C THR A 238 2.22 2.27 -12.83
N ILE A 239 2.23 1.05 -13.39
CA ILE A 239 1.49 0.74 -14.62
C ILE A 239 -0.01 0.92 -14.38
N ALA A 240 -0.54 0.36 -13.29
CA ALA A 240 -1.96 0.46 -12.96
C ALA A 240 -2.44 1.91 -12.88
N LEU A 241 -1.72 2.77 -12.14
CA LEU A 241 -2.07 4.19 -12.00
C LEU A 241 -1.92 4.97 -13.31
N GLN A 242 -0.86 4.70 -14.11
CA GLN A 242 -0.70 5.34 -15.41
C GLN A 242 -1.79 4.95 -16.40
N LYS A 243 -2.25 3.70 -16.38
CA LYS A 243 -3.38 3.25 -17.19
C LYS A 243 -4.67 3.98 -16.83
N LEU A 244 -4.96 4.19 -15.55
CA LEU A 244 -6.12 4.99 -15.14
C LEU A 244 -6.05 6.43 -15.67
N ILE A 245 -4.85 7.02 -15.76
CA ILE A 245 -4.66 8.36 -16.32
C ILE A 245 -4.82 8.34 -17.83
N PHE A 246 -3.97 7.59 -18.56
CA PHE A 246 -3.85 7.67 -20.01
C PHE A 246 -5.05 7.10 -20.77
N GLU A 247 -5.78 6.15 -20.18
CA GLU A 247 -7.01 5.62 -20.77
C GLU A 247 -8.26 6.45 -20.38
N GLY A 248 -8.08 7.63 -19.76
CA GLY A 248 -9.15 8.58 -19.48
C GLY A 248 -10.12 8.18 -18.33
N VAL A 249 -9.77 7.16 -17.54
CA VAL A 249 -10.62 6.69 -16.45
C VAL A 249 -10.87 7.79 -15.41
N LEU A 250 -9.82 8.55 -15.05
CA LEU A 250 -9.94 9.62 -14.06
C LEU A 250 -10.75 10.83 -14.58
N ASP A 251 -10.94 10.95 -15.89
CA ASP A 251 -11.86 11.92 -16.49
C ASP A 251 -13.30 11.40 -16.52
N ALA A 252 -13.48 10.08 -16.69
CA ALA A 252 -14.78 9.43 -16.65
C ALA A 252 -15.33 9.35 -15.22
N TYR A 253 -14.46 9.18 -14.23
CA TYR A 253 -14.78 9.04 -12.80
C TYR A 253 -14.03 10.09 -11.97
N PRO A 254 -14.42 11.38 -12.04
CA PRO A 254 -13.67 12.48 -11.41
C PRO A 254 -13.66 12.44 -9.87
N GLU A 255 -14.63 11.78 -9.24
CA GLU A 255 -14.73 11.63 -7.79
C GLU A 255 -14.18 10.28 -7.29
N LEU A 256 -13.67 9.43 -8.19
CA LEU A 256 -13.09 8.14 -7.83
C LEU A 256 -11.85 8.32 -6.95
N LYS A 257 -11.84 7.68 -5.80
CA LYS A 257 -10.73 7.69 -4.86
C LYS A 257 -9.86 6.46 -5.07
N VAL A 258 -8.61 6.66 -5.47
CA VAL A 258 -7.64 5.58 -5.71
C VAL A 258 -6.40 5.84 -4.87
N LEU A 259 -6.03 4.85 -4.06
CA LEU A 259 -4.78 4.83 -3.28
C LEU A 259 -3.78 3.90 -3.96
N GLY A 260 -2.61 4.40 -4.30
CA GLY A 260 -1.50 3.59 -4.80
C GLY A 260 -0.52 3.24 -3.68
N ALA A 261 -0.22 1.96 -3.54
CA ALA A 261 0.77 1.46 -2.59
C ALA A 261 2.19 1.94 -2.91
N HIS A 262 3.06 1.94 -1.89
CA HIS A 262 4.50 2.23 -2.00
C HIS A 262 4.80 3.59 -2.66
N GLY A 263 4.09 4.64 -2.20
CA GLY A 263 4.20 5.98 -2.78
C GLY A 263 3.76 6.06 -4.24
N GLY A 264 2.92 5.11 -4.71
CA GLY A 264 2.53 5.01 -6.13
C GLY A 264 3.63 4.42 -7.02
N GLY A 265 4.58 3.70 -6.43
CA GLY A 265 5.70 3.11 -7.15
C GLY A 265 6.67 4.14 -7.72
N PHE A 266 6.94 4.06 -9.01
CA PHE A 266 7.82 5.00 -9.71
C PHE A 266 7.08 6.21 -10.30
N LEU A 267 5.76 6.32 -10.10
CA LEU A 267 4.93 7.31 -10.76
C LEU A 267 5.39 8.75 -10.46
N GLY A 268 5.59 9.08 -9.18
CA GLY A 268 6.02 10.42 -8.76
C GLY A 268 7.40 10.80 -9.30
N SER A 269 8.36 9.86 -9.31
CA SER A 269 9.75 10.11 -9.72
C SER A 269 9.90 10.48 -11.20
N TYR A 270 8.99 10.02 -12.07
CA TYR A 270 9.02 10.26 -13.51
C TYR A 270 7.79 11.02 -14.04
N ALA A 271 6.99 11.60 -13.16
CA ALA A 271 5.75 12.27 -13.51
C ALA A 271 5.88 13.28 -14.67
N PRO A 272 6.88 14.20 -14.70
CA PRO A 272 7.00 15.17 -15.77
C PRO A 272 7.26 14.55 -17.16
N ARG A 273 7.76 13.31 -17.22
CA ARG A 273 7.92 12.58 -18.48
C ARG A 273 6.57 12.22 -19.12
N MET A 274 5.53 12.00 -18.30
CA MET A 274 4.18 11.70 -18.78
C MET A 274 3.62 12.81 -19.66
N ASP A 275 3.84 14.08 -19.29
CA ASP A 275 3.34 15.25 -20.03
C ASP A 275 3.96 15.38 -21.42
N ARG A 276 5.05 14.68 -21.67
CA ARG A 276 5.76 14.70 -22.97
C ARG A 276 5.41 13.52 -23.87
N SER A 277 4.86 12.43 -23.32
CA SER A 277 4.75 11.14 -24.00
C SER A 277 4.01 11.23 -25.34
N CYS A 278 2.75 11.66 -25.34
CA CYS A 278 1.93 11.77 -26.55
C CYS A 278 2.35 12.93 -27.46
N HIS A 279 2.99 13.96 -26.91
CA HIS A 279 3.57 15.03 -27.71
C HIS A 279 4.78 14.53 -28.52
N VAL A 280 5.65 13.73 -27.93
CA VAL A 280 6.86 13.19 -28.57
C VAL A 280 6.52 12.08 -29.55
N SER A 281 5.53 11.26 -29.25
CA SER A 281 5.17 10.07 -30.04
C SER A 281 3.64 9.90 -30.17
N PRO A 282 2.97 10.79 -30.95
CA PRO A 282 1.51 10.76 -31.10
C PRO A 282 0.97 9.40 -31.58
N GLN A 283 1.74 8.70 -32.42
CA GLN A 283 1.36 7.40 -32.97
C GLN A 283 1.25 6.27 -31.90
N ASN A 284 1.80 6.49 -30.72
CA ASN A 284 1.70 5.56 -29.58
C ASN A 284 0.58 5.95 -28.60
N CYS A 285 -0.25 6.94 -28.97
CA CYS A 285 -1.39 7.36 -28.16
C CYS A 285 -2.69 7.16 -28.95
N ASN A 286 -3.74 6.77 -28.24
CA ASN A 286 -5.06 6.65 -28.85
C ASN A 286 -5.63 8.06 -29.13
N PRO A 287 -5.89 8.44 -30.40
CA PRO A 287 -6.40 9.77 -30.74
C PRO A 287 -7.84 10.01 -30.24
N ASP A 288 -8.58 8.94 -29.94
CA ASP A 288 -9.95 9.05 -29.43
C ASP A 288 -10.00 9.36 -27.93
N ILE A 289 -8.86 9.27 -27.21
CA ILE A 289 -8.76 9.60 -25.79
C ILE A 289 -8.11 10.99 -25.66
N VAL A 290 -8.93 11.99 -25.43
CA VAL A 290 -8.48 13.36 -25.18
C VAL A 290 -8.60 13.67 -23.69
N LEU A 291 -7.44 13.68 -23.01
CA LEU A 291 -7.38 14.00 -21.58
C LEU A 291 -7.77 15.46 -21.33
N LYS A 292 -8.61 15.72 -20.32
CA LYS A 292 -9.06 17.08 -19.93
C LYS A 292 -7.97 17.89 -19.24
N ARG A 293 -6.93 17.24 -18.72
CA ARG A 293 -5.80 17.84 -17.99
C ARG A 293 -4.49 17.24 -18.47
N ARG A 294 -3.37 17.89 -18.14
CA ARG A 294 -2.06 17.27 -18.35
C ARG A 294 -1.93 16.02 -17.46
N PRO A 295 -1.25 14.96 -17.90
CA PRO A 295 -1.06 13.74 -17.11
C PRO A 295 -0.60 13.97 -15.66
N THR A 296 0.35 14.89 -15.42
CA THR A 296 0.81 15.22 -14.07
C THR A 296 -0.25 15.86 -13.18
N GLU A 297 -1.25 16.53 -13.73
CA GLU A 297 -2.31 17.17 -12.94
C GLU A 297 -3.27 16.16 -12.32
N TYR A 298 -3.36 14.92 -12.87
CA TYR A 298 -4.16 13.83 -12.30
C TYR A 298 -3.54 13.25 -11.02
N LEU A 299 -2.25 13.47 -10.75
CA LEU A 299 -1.63 13.02 -9.51
C LEU A 299 -2.32 13.60 -8.27
N ARG A 300 -2.92 14.80 -8.40
CA ARG A 300 -3.68 15.43 -7.32
C ARG A 300 -5.09 14.84 -7.09
N GLN A 301 -5.50 13.91 -7.93
CA GLN A 301 -6.74 13.11 -7.76
C GLN A 301 -6.43 11.75 -7.11
N LEU A 302 -5.19 11.28 -7.23
CA LEU A 302 -4.74 10.02 -6.65
C LEU A 302 -4.26 10.23 -5.20
N VAL A 303 -4.27 9.18 -4.41
CA VAL A 303 -3.76 9.13 -3.04
C VAL A 303 -2.55 8.19 -3.01
N PHE A 304 -1.59 8.48 -2.16
CA PHE A 304 -0.32 7.74 -2.07
C PHE A 304 0.00 7.47 -0.61
N ASP A 305 0.53 6.28 -0.30
CA ASP A 305 1.07 6.06 1.01
C ASP A 305 2.50 6.63 1.16
N SER A 306 2.93 6.78 2.40
CA SER A 306 4.25 7.34 2.74
C SER A 306 5.39 6.32 2.70
N LEU A 307 5.18 5.10 2.20
CA LEU A 307 6.16 4.03 2.22
C LEU A 307 7.22 4.21 1.11
N VAL A 308 8.05 5.21 1.28
CA VAL A 308 9.13 5.62 0.35
C VAL A 308 10.51 5.67 1.02
N PHE A 309 10.61 5.19 2.27
CA PHE A 309 11.82 4.83 3.03
C PHE A 309 12.76 5.96 3.45
N THR A 310 12.71 7.15 2.86
CA THR A 310 13.56 8.28 3.27
C THR A 310 12.76 9.58 3.35
N PRO A 311 13.12 10.48 4.31
CA PRO A 311 12.48 11.80 4.40
C PRO A 311 12.56 12.60 3.10
N GLU A 312 13.66 12.48 2.35
CA GLU A 312 13.81 13.18 1.07
C GLU A 312 12.88 12.62 -0.02
N ALA A 313 12.69 11.29 -0.08
CA ALA A 313 11.72 10.69 -1.00
C ALA A 313 10.28 11.11 -0.67
N LEU A 314 9.93 11.21 0.62
CA LEU A 314 8.63 11.69 1.05
C LEU A 314 8.45 13.19 0.74
N ARG A 315 9.48 14.02 0.96
CA ARG A 315 9.47 15.42 0.56
C ARG A 315 9.21 15.57 -0.93
N HIS A 316 9.91 14.77 -1.76
CA HIS A 316 9.71 14.78 -3.22
C HIS A 316 8.29 14.35 -3.59
N LEU A 317 7.78 13.25 -3.02
CA LEU A 317 6.40 12.81 -3.26
C LEU A 317 5.39 13.91 -2.93
N VAL A 318 5.52 14.55 -1.77
CA VAL A 318 4.63 15.66 -1.36
C VAL A 318 4.72 16.85 -2.32
N ALA A 319 5.92 17.17 -2.82
CA ALA A 319 6.10 18.25 -3.80
C ALA A 319 5.36 17.96 -5.11
N GLU A 320 5.34 16.71 -5.58
CA GLU A 320 4.66 16.31 -6.82
C GLU A 320 3.14 16.23 -6.67
N VAL A 321 2.64 15.62 -5.59
CA VAL A 321 1.22 15.27 -5.47
C VAL A 321 0.44 16.21 -4.53
N GLY A 322 1.12 16.89 -3.62
CA GLY A 322 0.54 17.70 -2.54
C GLY A 322 0.32 16.89 -1.25
N ALA A 323 0.52 17.53 -0.10
CA ALA A 323 0.41 16.90 1.23
C ALA A 323 -0.99 16.30 1.49
N SER A 324 -2.05 16.88 0.90
CA SER A 324 -3.43 16.39 1.05
C SER A 324 -3.69 15.03 0.39
N GLN A 325 -2.77 14.54 -0.44
CA GLN A 325 -2.85 13.28 -1.17
C GLN A 325 -1.96 12.19 -0.57
N VAL A 326 -1.26 12.47 0.53
CA VAL A 326 -0.36 11.51 1.17
C VAL A 326 -0.95 11.04 2.51
N VAL A 327 -0.86 9.74 2.77
CA VAL A 327 -1.31 9.07 4.00
C VAL A 327 -0.20 8.15 4.54
N ILE A 328 -0.21 7.80 5.82
CA ILE A 328 0.74 6.81 6.34
C ILE A 328 0.45 5.43 5.74
N GLY A 329 1.52 4.72 5.35
CA GLY A 329 1.52 3.30 5.04
C GLY A 329 2.78 2.63 5.59
N THR A 330 2.63 1.43 6.16
CA THR A 330 3.74 0.68 6.75
C THR A 330 4.03 -0.65 6.08
N ASP A 331 3.05 -1.19 5.34
CA ASP A 331 3.06 -2.58 4.83
C ASP A 331 3.10 -3.62 5.97
N HIS A 332 2.74 -3.19 7.21
CA HIS A 332 2.76 -4.05 8.38
C HIS A 332 1.87 -5.30 8.17
N PRO A 333 2.35 -6.49 8.54
CA PRO A 333 3.48 -6.82 9.41
C PRO A 333 4.78 -7.14 8.66
N ILE A 334 4.89 -6.87 7.36
CA ILE A 334 6.20 -6.92 6.67
C ILE A 334 7.05 -5.77 7.24
N PRO A 335 8.28 -6.01 7.70
CA PRO A 335 9.06 -5.01 8.45
C PRO A 335 9.79 -4.02 7.51
N TRP A 336 9.03 -3.35 6.64
CA TRP A 336 9.57 -2.34 5.75
C TRP A 336 9.74 -0.98 6.43
N GLU A 337 8.78 -0.61 7.29
CA GLU A 337 8.78 0.66 8.00
C GLU A 337 8.35 0.43 9.46
N ASP A 338 9.23 0.72 10.40
CA ASP A 338 9.03 0.55 11.84
C ASP A 338 8.93 1.87 12.62
N ASP A 339 9.19 3.01 11.96
CA ASP A 339 9.02 4.36 12.51
C ASP A 339 8.28 5.31 11.54
N PRO A 340 7.07 4.98 11.09
CA PRO A 340 6.35 5.77 10.10
C PRO A 340 6.04 7.20 10.57
N VAL A 341 5.83 7.37 11.87
CA VAL A 341 5.60 8.69 12.47
C VAL A 341 6.89 9.51 12.45
N GLY A 342 8.03 8.91 12.83
CA GLY A 342 9.34 9.58 12.75
C GLY A 342 9.72 9.94 11.32
N HIS A 343 9.39 9.08 10.35
CA HIS A 343 9.58 9.35 8.93
C HIS A 343 8.87 10.65 8.51
N VAL A 344 7.58 10.81 8.81
CA VAL A 344 6.82 12.03 8.51
C VAL A 344 7.39 13.24 9.27
N MET A 345 7.70 13.07 10.56
CA MET A 345 8.22 14.17 11.39
C MET A 345 9.60 14.65 10.96
N ALA A 346 10.45 13.75 10.47
CA ALA A 346 11.81 14.07 9.98
C ALA A 346 11.83 14.65 8.57
N THR A 347 10.72 14.58 7.82
CA THR A 347 10.65 15.07 6.45
C THR A 347 10.79 16.58 6.41
N PRO A 348 11.79 17.13 5.69
CA PRO A 348 12.02 18.58 5.61
C PRO A 348 10.92 19.28 4.81
N GLU A 349 10.79 20.58 5.01
CA GLU A 349 9.87 21.47 4.29
C GLU A 349 8.37 21.20 4.50
N LEU A 350 7.97 20.18 5.27
CA LEU A 350 6.58 19.99 5.65
C LEU A 350 6.21 20.99 6.76
N SER A 351 5.09 21.68 6.57
CA SER A 351 4.47 22.47 7.66
C SER A 351 3.86 21.55 8.73
N ASP A 352 3.54 22.08 9.90
CA ASP A 352 2.81 21.32 10.93
C ASP A 352 1.42 20.88 10.43
N ASP A 353 0.78 21.67 9.57
CA ASP A 353 -0.52 21.32 8.98
C ASP A 353 -0.36 20.16 7.97
N ASP A 354 0.71 20.15 7.18
CA ASP A 354 1.03 19.03 6.29
C ASP A 354 1.30 17.74 7.09
N ARG A 355 2.08 17.84 8.17
CA ARG A 355 2.33 16.70 9.06
C ARG A 355 1.04 16.18 9.69
N LEU A 356 0.17 17.06 10.24
CA LEU A 356 -1.12 16.65 10.78
C LEU A 356 -2.01 16.00 9.73
N ALA A 357 -1.99 16.50 8.49
CA ALA A 357 -2.74 15.94 7.39
C ALA A 357 -2.24 14.52 7.04
N ILE A 358 -0.93 14.34 6.86
CA ILE A 358 -0.32 13.06 6.47
C ILE A 358 -0.44 12.03 7.61
N LEU A 359 -0.21 12.43 8.86
CA LEU A 359 -0.28 11.53 10.02
C LEU A 359 -1.65 10.85 10.17
N GLY A 360 -2.74 11.55 9.83
CA GLY A 360 -4.06 10.91 9.91
C GLY A 360 -5.22 11.75 9.39
N GLY A 361 -5.06 13.09 9.32
CA GLY A 361 -6.14 13.97 8.86
C GLY A 361 -6.66 13.62 7.47
N ASN A 362 -5.77 13.25 6.55
CA ASN A 362 -6.16 12.80 5.21
C ASN A 362 -6.90 11.46 5.23
N ALA A 363 -6.43 10.49 6.03
CA ALA A 363 -7.10 9.20 6.16
C ALA A 363 -8.51 9.35 6.75
N ILE A 364 -8.67 10.20 7.79
CA ILE A 364 -9.97 10.54 8.37
C ILE A 364 -10.92 11.06 7.30
N ARG A 365 -10.49 12.08 6.56
CA ARG A 365 -11.29 12.71 5.50
C ARG A 365 -11.62 11.76 4.35
N LEU A 366 -10.64 11.00 3.87
CA LEU A 366 -10.77 10.15 2.68
C LEU A 366 -11.61 8.90 2.94
N LEU A 367 -11.49 8.32 4.14
CA LEU A 367 -12.14 7.06 4.51
C LEU A 367 -13.38 7.24 5.38
N GLY A 368 -13.75 8.48 5.71
CA GLY A 368 -14.89 8.76 6.60
C GLY A 368 -14.72 8.09 7.96
N LEU A 369 -13.54 8.26 8.58
CA LEU A 369 -13.25 7.77 9.93
C LEU A 369 -13.61 8.86 10.95
N ASP A 370 -13.90 8.42 12.17
CA ASP A 370 -14.11 9.35 13.28
C ASP A 370 -12.80 10.10 13.59
N ALA A 371 -12.88 11.39 13.98
CA ALA A 371 -11.74 12.26 14.23
C ALA A 371 -11.07 11.98 15.59
#